data_c711703c0a4e6773d77e66b06d9ca85a
#
_entry.id   c711703c0a4e6773d77e66b06d9ca85a
#
_cell.length_a   1.000
_cell.length_b   1.000
_cell.length_c   1.000
_cell.angle_alpha   90.00
_cell.angle_beta   90.00
_cell.angle_gamma   90.00
#
_symmetry.space_group_name_H-M   'P 1'
#
loop_
_entity.id
_entity.type
_entity.pdbx_description
1 polymer ?
#
loop_
_entity_poly.entity_id
_entity_poly.type
_entity_poly.pdbx_seq_one_letter_code
_entity_poly.pdbx_strand_id
1 'polypeptide(L)'
;MKRFLILLVLCLPLAGCPSSTTAPPTAPGYLSSTDQTMGEILAGARGFYTTIQQESAAGTIVLTAAQKSAFNTFGVSLNAAESVYLAYHASPTAANLAAAQTAVNAIQTQDAALPLPTVTK
;
A
#
# COMPACT_ATOMS: atom_id res chain seq x y z
N MET A 1 -0.71 20.69 -21.65
CA MET A 1 -1.43 19.41 -21.79
C MET A 1 -0.79 18.25 -21.01
N LYS A 2 -0.23 18.50 -19.79
CA LYS A 2 0.35 17.45 -18.92
C LYS A 2 -0.47 17.18 -17.63
N ARG A 3 -1.65 17.81 -17.54
CA ARG A 3 -2.52 17.72 -16.33
C ARG A 3 -3.46 16.51 -16.28
N PHE A 4 -3.51 15.70 -17.34
CA PHE A 4 -4.50 14.62 -17.46
C PHE A 4 -3.98 13.23 -17.05
N LEU A 5 -2.67 13.08 -16.88
CA LEU A 5 -2.08 11.75 -16.68
C LEU A 5 -2.02 11.30 -15.20
N ILE A 6 -2.07 12.25 -14.26
CA ILE A 6 -1.99 11.92 -12.82
C ILE A 6 -3.36 11.50 -12.27
N LEU A 7 -4.47 11.94 -12.89
CA LEU A 7 -5.83 11.61 -12.44
C LEU A 7 -6.29 10.22 -12.86
N LEU A 8 -5.59 9.55 -13.79
CA LEU A 8 -5.99 8.26 -14.33
C LEU A 8 -5.56 7.06 -13.48
N VAL A 9 -4.64 7.26 -12.53
CA VAL A 9 -4.16 6.17 -11.67
C VAL A 9 -5.04 5.98 -10.42
N LEU A 10 -5.88 7.00 -10.09
CA LEU A 10 -6.71 6.96 -8.88
C LEU A 10 -8.13 6.42 -9.10
N CYS A 11 -8.51 6.12 -10.35
CA CYS A 11 -9.80 5.52 -10.68
C CYS A 11 -9.65 4.09 -11.17
N LEU A 12 -9.08 3.20 -10.37
CA LEU A 12 -9.35 1.77 -10.53
C LEU A 12 -10.72 1.50 -9.92
N PRO A 13 -11.76 1.26 -10.75
CA PRO A 13 -13.06 0.87 -10.24
C PRO A 13 -12.89 -0.45 -9.49
N LEU A 14 -13.39 -0.51 -8.27
CA LEU A 14 -13.81 -1.75 -7.63
C LEU A 14 -14.96 -2.36 -8.48
N ALA A 15 -14.63 -2.79 -9.69
CA ALA A 15 -15.53 -3.55 -10.52
C ALA A 15 -15.61 -4.95 -9.92
N GLY A 16 -16.81 -5.29 -9.50
CA GLY A 16 -17.17 -6.51 -8.83
C GLY A 16 -16.51 -7.76 -9.42
N CYS A 17 -16.00 -8.57 -8.53
CA CYS A 17 -15.52 -9.90 -8.83
C CYS A 17 -16.61 -10.71 -9.53
N PRO A 18 -16.40 -11.22 -10.75
CA PRO A 18 -17.19 -12.34 -11.23
C PRO A 18 -16.84 -13.53 -10.33
N SER A 19 -17.87 -14.16 -9.78
CA SER A 19 -17.77 -15.42 -9.04
C SER A 19 -17.29 -16.52 -9.99
N SER A 20 -16.00 -16.58 -10.27
CA SER A 20 -15.43 -17.77 -10.87
C SER A 20 -15.00 -18.70 -9.72
N THR A 21 -15.63 -19.84 -9.64
CA THR A 21 -15.37 -20.92 -8.67
C THR A 21 -14.00 -21.61 -8.84
N THR A 22 -13.14 -21.06 -9.67
CA THR A 22 -11.75 -21.51 -9.79
C THR A 22 -10.90 -20.48 -9.07
N ALA A 23 -10.39 -20.85 -7.90
CA ALA A 23 -9.40 -20.00 -7.21
C ALA A 23 -8.26 -19.69 -8.18
N PRO A 24 -7.89 -18.41 -8.36
CA PRO A 24 -6.76 -18.08 -9.20
C PRO A 24 -5.52 -18.80 -8.66
N PRO A 25 -4.61 -19.26 -9.54
CA PRO A 25 -3.40 -19.93 -9.08
C PRO A 25 -2.66 -18.99 -8.12
N THR A 26 -2.33 -19.48 -6.94
CA THR A 26 -1.58 -18.72 -5.94
C THR A 26 -0.25 -18.31 -6.54
N ALA A 27 0.09 -17.04 -6.49
CA ALA A 27 1.38 -16.55 -6.98
C ALA A 27 2.53 -17.27 -6.25
N PRO A 28 3.64 -17.57 -6.92
CA PRO A 28 4.77 -18.22 -6.27
C PRO A 28 5.24 -17.47 -5.04
N GLY A 29 5.40 -18.16 -3.92
CA GLY A 29 5.81 -17.58 -2.64
C GLY A 29 4.67 -17.15 -1.72
N TYR A 30 3.42 -17.14 -2.19
CA TYR A 30 2.25 -16.85 -1.33
C TYR A 30 1.62 -18.13 -0.78
N LEU A 31 1.13 -18.05 0.47
CA LEU A 31 0.54 -19.18 1.19
C LEU A 31 -0.94 -19.40 0.83
N SER A 32 -1.65 -18.34 0.49
CA SER A 32 -3.08 -18.34 0.18
C SER A 32 -3.46 -17.09 -0.64
N SER A 33 -4.71 -17.04 -1.14
CA SER A 33 -5.25 -15.84 -1.79
C SER A 33 -5.29 -14.62 -0.86
N THR A 34 -5.57 -14.83 0.43
CA THR A 34 -5.52 -13.76 1.44
C THR A 34 -4.11 -13.23 1.61
N ASP A 35 -3.13 -14.12 1.65
CA ASP A 35 -1.73 -13.76 1.74
C ASP A 35 -1.26 -12.96 0.52
N GLN A 36 -1.64 -13.41 -0.67
CA GLN A 36 -1.37 -12.67 -1.91
C GLN A 36 -1.95 -11.27 -1.87
N THR A 37 -3.22 -11.13 -1.46
CA THR A 37 -3.88 -9.82 -1.34
C THR A 37 -3.16 -8.90 -0.35
N MET A 38 -2.75 -9.41 0.81
CA MET A 38 -1.97 -8.63 1.78
C MET A 38 -0.63 -8.17 1.20
N GLY A 39 0.07 -9.06 0.50
CA GLY A 39 1.33 -8.75 -0.17
C GLY A 39 1.18 -7.66 -1.23
N GLU A 40 0.13 -7.73 -2.06
CA GLU A 40 -0.18 -6.73 -3.09
C GLU A 40 -0.50 -5.35 -2.49
N ILE A 41 -1.26 -5.31 -1.39
CA ILE A 41 -1.58 -4.08 -0.67
C ILE A 41 -0.30 -3.43 -0.14
N LEU A 42 0.56 -4.20 0.54
CA LEU A 42 1.82 -3.67 1.07
C LEU A 42 2.77 -3.21 -0.03
N ALA A 43 2.86 -3.97 -1.14
CA ALA A 43 3.67 -3.59 -2.29
C ALA A 43 3.16 -2.29 -2.93
N GLY A 44 1.85 -2.13 -3.08
CA GLY A 44 1.22 -0.90 -3.57
C GLY A 44 1.52 0.30 -2.66
N ALA A 45 1.32 0.15 -1.36
CA ALA A 45 1.62 1.17 -0.36
C ALA A 45 3.11 1.56 -0.36
N ARG A 46 4.01 0.59 -0.51
CA ARG A 46 5.45 0.82 -0.62
C ARG A 46 5.79 1.58 -1.91
N GLY A 47 5.22 1.19 -3.03
CA GLY A 47 5.39 1.88 -4.31
C GLY A 47 4.96 3.34 -4.23
N PHE A 48 3.77 3.60 -3.68
CA PHE A 48 3.27 4.95 -3.46
C PHE A 48 4.22 5.78 -2.57
N TYR A 49 4.59 5.25 -1.41
CA TYR A 49 5.50 5.93 -0.48
C TYR A 49 6.84 6.29 -1.15
N THR A 50 7.43 5.35 -1.89
CA THR A 50 8.69 5.55 -2.60
C THR A 50 8.57 6.61 -3.69
N THR A 51 7.46 6.62 -4.44
CA THR A 51 7.18 7.63 -5.47
C THR A 51 7.12 9.03 -4.86
N ILE A 52 6.39 9.21 -3.75
CA ILE A 52 6.32 10.51 -3.05
C ILE A 52 7.70 10.98 -2.58
N GLN A 53 8.52 10.07 -2.05
CA GLN A 53 9.89 10.41 -1.64
C GLN A 53 10.75 10.86 -2.84
N GLN A 54 10.69 10.13 -3.94
CA GLN A 54 11.47 10.44 -5.16
C GLN A 54 11.03 11.76 -5.78
N GLU A 55 9.73 12.00 -5.92
CA GLU A 55 9.20 13.23 -6.49
C GLU A 55 9.48 14.45 -5.59
N SER A 56 9.41 14.26 -4.26
CA SER A 56 9.79 15.31 -3.32
C SER A 56 11.28 15.64 -3.38
N ALA A 57 12.14 14.61 -3.50
CA ALA A 57 13.58 14.79 -3.66
C ALA A 57 13.94 15.46 -5.00
N ALA A 58 13.21 15.16 -6.06
CA ALA A 58 13.35 15.78 -7.39
C ALA A 58 12.75 17.21 -7.45
N GLY A 59 12.06 17.67 -6.41
CA GLY A 59 11.39 18.97 -6.39
C GLY A 59 10.13 19.06 -7.26
N THR A 60 9.63 17.93 -7.77
CA THR A 60 8.40 17.85 -8.57
C THR A 60 7.17 18.14 -7.73
N ILE A 61 7.22 17.74 -6.46
CA ILE A 61 6.19 18.03 -5.46
C ILE A 61 6.82 18.74 -4.25
N VAL A 62 6.02 19.58 -3.60
CA VAL A 62 6.39 20.21 -2.33
C VAL A 62 5.51 19.69 -1.22
N LEU A 63 6.13 19.15 -0.18
CA LEU A 63 5.45 18.70 1.04
C LEU A 63 5.56 19.78 2.11
N THR A 64 4.45 20.16 2.70
CA THR A 64 4.42 20.96 3.93
C THR A 64 5.04 20.19 5.09
N ALA A 65 5.37 20.87 6.18
CA ALA A 65 5.89 20.22 7.40
C ALA A 65 4.92 19.15 7.94
N ALA A 66 3.63 19.44 7.92
CA ALA A 66 2.59 18.49 8.35
C ALA A 66 2.53 17.25 7.45
N GLN A 67 2.61 17.44 6.11
CA GLN A 67 2.64 16.34 5.16
C GLN A 67 3.90 15.48 5.34
N LYS A 68 5.07 16.09 5.49
CA LYS A 68 6.32 15.35 5.77
C LYS A 68 6.19 14.48 7.01
N SER A 69 5.62 15.04 8.09
CA SER A 69 5.38 14.29 9.33
C SER A 69 4.43 13.11 9.10
N ALA A 70 3.31 13.33 8.40
CA ALA A 70 2.35 12.27 8.08
C ALA A 70 2.98 11.15 7.24
N PHE A 71 3.72 11.50 6.19
CA PHE A 71 4.43 10.52 5.35
C PHE A 71 5.52 9.77 6.11
N ASN A 72 6.27 10.42 7.00
CA ASN A 72 7.26 9.74 7.85
C ASN A 72 6.58 8.73 8.78
N THR A 73 5.48 9.11 9.41
CA THR A 73 4.69 8.20 10.27
C THR A 73 4.16 7.02 9.47
N PHE A 74 3.63 7.27 8.27
CA PHE A 74 3.18 6.21 7.36
C PHE A 74 4.32 5.24 7.00
N GLY A 75 5.51 5.75 6.66
CA GLY A 75 6.67 4.92 6.36
C GLY A 75 7.10 4.03 7.53
N VAL A 76 7.05 4.53 8.76
CA VAL A 76 7.32 3.73 9.97
C VAL A 76 6.27 2.63 10.14
N SER A 77 4.99 2.97 10.00
CA SER A 77 3.88 2.00 10.08
C SER A 77 3.98 0.93 8.99
N LEU A 78 4.34 1.33 7.77
CA LEU A 78 4.51 0.42 6.64
C LEU A 78 5.64 -0.59 6.90
N ASN A 79 6.80 -0.15 7.41
CA ASN A 79 7.89 -1.05 7.77
C ASN A 79 7.46 -2.05 8.87
N ALA A 80 6.70 -1.59 9.87
CA ALA A 80 6.16 -2.46 10.92
C ALA A 80 5.17 -3.49 10.34
N ALA A 81 4.27 -3.07 9.46
CA ALA A 81 3.30 -3.97 8.82
C ALA A 81 3.98 -5.03 7.94
N GLU A 82 4.99 -4.64 7.16
CA GLU A 82 5.81 -5.58 6.38
C GLU A 82 6.50 -6.60 7.27
N SER A 83 7.06 -6.17 8.41
CA SER A 83 7.69 -7.08 9.37
C SER A 83 6.70 -8.10 9.94
N VAL A 84 5.48 -7.67 10.29
CA VAL A 84 4.43 -8.58 10.78
C VAL A 84 3.97 -9.54 9.68
N TYR A 85 3.85 -9.06 8.45
CA TYR A 85 3.52 -9.89 7.28
C TYR A 85 4.60 -10.96 7.02
N LEU A 86 5.88 -10.58 7.09
CA LEU A 86 6.98 -11.55 6.93
C LEU A 86 7.02 -12.57 8.08
N ALA A 87 6.65 -12.19 9.30
CA ALA A 87 6.51 -13.13 10.41
C ALA A 87 5.40 -14.15 10.15
N TYR A 88 4.29 -13.75 9.53
CA TYR A 88 3.25 -14.68 9.07
C TYR A 88 3.80 -15.65 8.02
N HIS A 89 4.57 -15.18 7.04
CA HIS A 89 5.21 -16.05 6.04
C HIS A 89 6.16 -17.07 6.68
N ALA A 90 6.94 -16.64 7.67
CA ALA A 90 7.89 -17.53 8.36
C ALA A 90 7.17 -18.56 9.26
N SER A 91 6.01 -18.20 9.82
CA SER A 91 5.22 -19.05 10.70
C SER A 91 3.72 -18.81 10.49
N PRO A 92 3.06 -19.55 9.56
CA PRO A 92 1.67 -19.31 9.16
C PRO A 92 0.66 -19.86 10.18
N THR A 93 0.65 -19.27 11.37
CA THR A 93 -0.32 -19.55 12.42
C THR A 93 -1.54 -18.63 12.30
N ALA A 94 -2.68 -19.05 12.89
CA ALA A 94 -3.88 -18.21 12.93
C ALA A 94 -3.62 -16.87 13.65
N ALA A 95 -2.79 -16.86 14.68
CA ALA A 95 -2.41 -15.64 15.40
C ALA A 95 -1.60 -14.69 14.54
N ASN A 96 -0.58 -15.20 13.80
CA ASN A 96 0.23 -14.39 12.90
C ASN A 96 -0.58 -13.89 11.70
N LEU A 97 -1.52 -14.69 11.18
CA LEU A 97 -2.46 -14.25 10.14
C LEU A 97 -3.32 -13.07 10.64
N ALA A 98 -3.92 -13.19 11.81
CA ALA A 98 -4.74 -12.12 12.39
C ALA A 98 -3.93 -10.84 12.63
N ALA A 99 -2.68 -10.96 13.10
CA ALA A 99 -1.77 -9.83 13.29
C ALA A 99 -1.43 -9.16 11.94
N ALA A 100 -1.12 -9.94 10.91
CA ALA A 100 -0.82 -9.44 9.57
C ALA A 100 -2.03 -8.72 8.95
N GLN A 101 -3.23 -9.31 9.02
CA GLN A 101 -4.46 -8.68 8.55
C GLN A 101 -4.74 -7.35 9.27
N THR A 102 -4.56 -7.31 10.58
CA THR A 102 -4.72 -6.07 11.37
C THR A 102 -3.74 -4.99 10.92
N ALA A 103 -2.47 -5.34 10.73
CA ALA A 103 -1.44 -4.42 10.29
C ALA A 103 -1.70 -3.89 8.87
N VAL A 104 -2.09 -4.74 7.93
CA VAL A 104 -2.42 -4.36 6.55
C VAL A 104 -3.65 -3.45 6.51
N ASN A 105 -4.71 -3.75 7.26
CA ASN A 105 -5.89 -2.89 7.36
C ASN A 105 -5.54 -1.50 7.93
N ALA A 106 -4.63 -1.43 8.90
CA ALA A 106 -4.15 -0.15 9.43
C ALA A 106 -3.40 0.66 8.36
N ILE A 107 -2.59 0.03 7.51
CA ILE A 107 -1.91 0.69 6.39
C ILE A 107 -2.92 1.23 5.37
N GLN A 108 -3.93 0.47 4.98
CA GLN A 108 -4.98 0.95 4.07
C GLN A 108 -5.71 2.17 4.64
N THR A 109 -6.03 2.15 5.93
CA THR A 109 -6.68 3.27 6.61
C THR A 109 -5.79 4.51 6.65
N GLN A 110 -4.50 4.34 6.94
CA GLN A 110 -3.53 5.45 6.95
C GLN A 110 -3.30 6.01 5.55
N ASP A 111 -3.16 5.15 4.54
CA ASP A 111 -2.98 5.54 3.14
C ASP A 111 -4.15 6.43 2.65
N ALA A 112 -5.38 6.01 2.93
CA ALA A 112 -6.59 6.77 2.60
C ALA A 112 -6.68 8.13 3.33
N ALA A 113 -6.02 8.28 4.48
CA ALA A 113 -6.01 9.51 5.27
C ALA A 113 -4.80 10.43 4.98
N LEU A 114 -3.85 9.99 4.13
CA LEU A 114 -2.69 10.81 3.82
C LEU A 114 -3.07 12.09 3.06
N PRO A 115 -2.53 13.25 3.48
CA PRO A 115 -2.80 14.50 2.77
C PRO A 115 -2.08 14.50 1.43
N LEU A 116 -2.80 14.78 0.35
CA LEU A 116 -2.22 14.81 -1.00
C LEU A 116 -1.16 15.93 -1.13
N PRO A 117 -0.01 15.64 -1.74
CA PRO A 117 1.02 16.64 -1.99
C PRO A 117 0.58 17.67 -3.02
N THR A 118 1.16 18.87 -2.94
CA THR A 118 0.95 19.94 -3.92
C THR A 118 1.99 19.83 -5.03
N VAL A 119 1.52 19.77 -6.27
CA VAL A 119 2.42 19.76 -7.44
C VAL A 119 2.96 21.16 -7.68
N THR A 120 4.27 21.32 -7.74
CA THR A 120 4.92 22.54 -8.20
C THR A 120 4.75 22.69 -9.71
N LYS A 121 4.30 23.88 -10.13
CA LYS A 121 4.25 24.23 -11.56
C LYS A 121 5.63 24.66 -12.04
#